data_7d16f2f87cd5a46fc33c05e6cd5f997b
#
_entry.id   7d16f2f87cd5a46fc33c05e6cd5f997b
#
_cell.length_a   1.000
_cell.length_b   1.000
_cell.length_c   1.000
_cell.angle_alpha   90.00
_cell.angle_beta   90.00
_cell.angle_gamma   90.00
#
_symmetry.space_group_name_H-M   'P 1'
#
loop_
_entity.id
_entity.type
_entity.pdbx_description
1 polymer ?
#
loop_
_entity_poly.entity_id
_entity_poly.type
_entity_poly.pdbx_seq_one_letter_code
_entity_poly.pdbx_strand_id
1 'polypeptide(L)'
;AAVGRARDAYEMLGGYSLESKVRSVLFGLGFTERDMTRSTTEFSGGWQMRIALAKLLIRNPEVLLLDEPTNHLDLESVKWLEGFLRGYAGTVIVVSHDRAFMDNMVDRVAEIDNGEVNLYKGNYSKYLVAREERLERIKAERAKSLEEIAHLQAFVDRFRYKATKAKQAQERERRIEKIKETLPVIPEEKKTVHFNFVQPPRTGDEVVRARGLVKRYGDHTVYDGIDFTMYRGDK
;
A
#
# COMPACT_ATOMS: atom_id res chain seq x y z
N ALA A 1 40.89 -14.95 31.80
CA ALA A 1 39.59 -14.48 32.34
C ALA A 1 38.90 -13.41 31.43
N ALA A 2 39.60 -12.35 30.92
CA ALA A 2 39.00 -11.31 30.10
C ALA A 2 38.60 -11.84 28.70
N VAL A 3 39.46 -12.59 28.03
CA VAL A 3 39.23 -13.20 26.71
C VAL A 3 38.04 -14.19 26.74
N GLY A 4 37.92 -14.99 27.81
CA GLY A 4 36.81 -15.94 27.98
C GLY A 4 35.47 -15.18 28.04
N ARG A 5 35.36 -14.14 28.89
CA ARG A 5 34.15 -13.31 29.01
C ARG A 5 33.78 -12.61 27.69
N ALA A 6 34.74 -12.09 26.95
CA ALA A 6 34.50 -11.48 25.65
C ALA A 6 34.00 -12.51 24.61
N ARG A 7 34.52 -13.74 24.62
CA ARG A 7 34.08 -14.84 23.76
C ARG A 7 32.66 -15.28 24.10
N ASP A 8 32.38 -15.47 25.40
CA ASP A 8 31.04 -15.85 25.87
C ASP A 8 30.00 -14.77 25.51
N ALA A 9 30.35 -13.50 25.69
CA ALA A 9 29.48 -12.38 25.30
C ALA A 9 29.26 -12.35 23.76
N TYR A 10 30.29 -12.58 22.96
CA TYR A 10 30.19 -12.65 21.50
C TYR A 10 29.29 -13.80 21.05
N GLU A 11 29.41 -14.96 21.69
CA GLU A 11 28.58 -16.14 21.42
C GLU A 11 27.13 -15.91 21.82
N MET A 12 26.89 -15.36 23.04
CA MET A 12 25.53 -14.99 23.52
C MET A 12 24.84 -13.99 22.62
N LEU A 13 25.57 -13.06 22.01
CA LEU A 13 25.06 -12.09 21.05
C LEU A 13 24.90 -12.66 19.63
N GLY A 14 25.17 -13.95 19.43
CA GLY A 14 25.06 -14.61 18.14
C GLY A 14 26.11 -14.18 17.11
N GLY A 15 27.28 -13.71 17.57
CA GLY A 15 28.34 -13.17 16.73
C GLY A 15 28.81 -14.13 15.66
N TYR A 16 28.90 -15.45 15.96
CA TYR A 16 29.29 -16.47 14.99
C TYR A 16 28.26 -16.70 13.87
N SER A 17 26.98 -16.43 14.11
CA SER A 17 25.91 -16.60 13.13
C SER A 17 25.60 -15.30 12.36
N LEU A 18 26.18 -14.18 12.79
CA LEU A 18 25.85 -12.86 12.22
C LEU A 18 26.19 -12.76 10.73
N GLU A 19 27.40 -13.20 10.34
CA GLU A 19 27.83 -13.14 8.94
C GLU A 19 26.93 -13.99 8.03
N SER A 20 26.61 -15.21 8.47
CA SER A 20 25.69 -16.10 7.74
C SER A 20 24.29 -15.48 7.60
N LYS A 21 23.79 -14.86 8.66
CA LYS A 21 22.50 -14.15 8.65
C LYS A 21 22.52 -12.95 7.70
N VAL A 22 23.58 -12.14 7.72
CA VAL A 22 23.77 -11.01 6.79
C VAL A 22 23.77 -11.49 5.34
N ARG A 23 24.55 -12.53 5.02
CA ARG A 23 24.59 -13.10 3.67
C ARG A 23 23.23 -13.62 3.22
N SER A 24 22.53 -14.36 4.07
CA SER A 24 21.19 -14.90 3.78
C SER A 24 20.19 -13.79 3.44
N VAL A 25 20.18 -12.70 4.22
CA VAL A 25 19.28 -11.56 3.96
C VAL A 25 19.66 -10.83 2.68
N LEU A 26 20.94 -10.59 2.43
CA LEU A 26 21.40 -9.90 1.21
C LEU A 26 21.11 -10.72 -0.05
N PHE A 27 21.38 -12.05 -0.04
CA PHE A 27 21.03 -12.94 -1.16
C PHE A 27 19.53 -12.94 -1.45
N GLY A 28 18.71 -13.00 -0.39
CA GLY A 28 17.27 -12.91 -0.52
C GLY A 28 16.77 -11.62 -1.14
N LEU A 29 17.51 -10.52 -0.97
CA LEU A 29 17.24 -9.23 -1.60
C LEU A 29 17.92 -9.04 -2.96
N GLY A 30 18.46 -10.11 -3.55
CA GLY A 30 18.99 -10.13 -4.91
C GLY A 30 20.47 -9.75 -5.04
N PHE A 31 21.22 -9.58 -3.93
CA PHE A 31 22.66 -9.36 -3.97
C PHE A 31 23.41 -10.67 -4.31
N THR A 32 24.57 -10.53 -4.93
CA THR A 32 25.46 -11.64 -5.29
C THR A 32 26.70 -11.67 -4.40
N GLU A 33 27.46 -12.76 -4.44
CA GLU A 33 28.73 -12.86 -3.70
C GLU A 33 29.72 -11.72 -4.05
N ARG A 34 29.71 -11.27 -5.31
CA ARG A 34 30.57 -10.18 -5.79
C ARG A 34 30.23 -8.84 -5.13
N ASP A 35 29.00 -8.68 -4.68
CA ASP A 35 28.51 -7.43 -4.08
C ASP A 35 28.92 -7.29 -2.61
N MET A 36 29.30 -8.39 -1.95
CA MET A 36 29.60 -8.40 -0.51
C MET A 36 30.80 -7.54 -0.11
N THR A 37 31.73 -7.32 -1.02
CA THR A 37 32.96 -6.54 -0.78
C THR A 37 32.93 -5.15 -1.42
N ARG A 38 31.88 -4.81 -2.16
CA ARG A 38 31.75 -3.52 -2.82
C ARG A 38 31.37 -2.41 -1.85
N SER A 39 31.84 -1.20 -2.13
CA SER A 39 31.41 -0.02 -1.38
C SER A 39 29.91 0.25 -1.62
N THR A 40 29.18 0.61 -0.55
CA THR A 40 27.75 0.95 -0.66
C THR A 40 27.50 2.16 -1.56
N THR A 41 28.49 3.02 -1.76
CA THR A 41 28.43 4.20 -2.64
C THR A 41 28.43 3.87 -4.13
N GLU A 42 28.83 2.64 -4.50
CA GLU A 42 28.84 2.18 -5.89
C GLU A 42 27.48 1.68 -6.38
N PHE A 43 26.50 1.55 -5.46
CA PHE A 43 25.19 1.05 -5.77
C PHE A 43 24.24 2.18 -6.15
N SER A 44 23.31 1.90 -7.08
CA SER A 44 22.23 2.81 -7.42
C SER A 44 21.27 3.03 -6.26
N GLY A 45 20.46 4.10 -6.29
CA GLY A 45 19.51 4.43 -5.22
C GLY A 45 18.58 3.25 -4.83
N GLY A 46 18.06 2.49 -5.80
CA GLY A 46 17.24 1.32 -5.51
C GLY A 46 17.99 0.22 -4.75
N TRP A 47 19.24 -0.03 -5.09
CA TRP A 47 20.09 -0.97 -4.36
C TRP A 47 20.46 -0.48 -2.97
N GLN A 48 20.68 0.83 -2.79
CA GLN A 48 20.91 1.42 -1.47
C GLN A 48 19.66 1.26 -0.56
N MET A 49 18.44 1.37 -1.13
CA MET A 49 17.20 1.08 -0.39
C MET A 49 17.12 -0.40 0.02
N ARG A 50 17.53 -1.35 -0.85
CA ARG A 50 17.63 -2.78 -0.47
C ARG A 50 18.63 -2.99 0.66
N ILE A 51 19.78 -2.29 0.66
CA ILE A 51 20.76 -2.33 1.77
C ILE A 51 20.14 -1.79 3.07
N ALA A 52 19.37 -0.70 3.00
CA ALA A 52 18.69 -0.14 4.17
C ALA A 52 17.66 -1.13 4.74
N LEU A 53 16.88 -1.77 3.86
CA LEU A 53 15.93 -2.83 4.24
C LEU A 53 16.67 -4.00 4.90
N ALA A 54 17.78 -4.49 4.31
CA ALA A 54 18.59 -5.56 4.90
C ALA A 54 19.03 -5.23 6.33
N LYS A 55 19.52 -4.01 6.57
CA LYS A 55 19.92 -3.56 7.91
C LYS A 55 18.78 -3.62 8.91
N LEU A 56 17.56 -3.26 8.52
CA LEU A 56 16.37 -3.34 9.37
C LEU A 56 16.02 -4.79 9.70
N LEU A 57 16.00 -5.67 8.69
CA LEU A 57 15.64 -7.08 8.86
C LEU A 57 16.66 -7.83 9.73
N ILE A 58 17.95 -7.51 9.59
CA ILE A 58 19.02 -8.12 10.39
C ILE A 58 18.92 -7.73 11.87
N ARG A 59 18.53 -6.47 12.15
CA ARG A 59 18.35 -5.98 13.52
C ARG A 59 17.23 -6.69 14.28
N ASN A 60 16.26 -7.22 13.57
CA ASN A 60 15.14 -7.98 14.10
C ASN A 60 14.42 -7.26 15.27
N PRO A 61 13.91 -6.04 15.09
CA PRO A 61 13.22 -5.27 16.14
C PRO A 61 11.89 -5.94 16.54
N GLU A 62 11.39 -5.67 17.75
CA GLU A 62 10.09 -6.17 18.20
C GLU A 62 8.92 -5.64 17.35
N VAL A 63 9.03 -4.42 16.82
CA VAL A 63 8.07 -3.80 15.92
C VAL A 63 8.77 -3.30 14.69
N LEU A 64 8.39 -3.83 13.53
CA LEU A 64 8.93 -3.48 12.22
C LEU A 64 7.89 -2.68 11.43
N LEU A 65 8.25 -1.45 11.07
CA LEU A 65 7.42 -0.56 10.25
C LEU A 65 8.00 -0.50 8.84
N LEU A 66 7.23 -0.89 7.84
CA LEU A 66 7.64 -0.92 6.44
C LEU A 66 6.68 -0.07 5.60
N ASP A 67 7.24 0.89 4.88
CA ASP A 67 6.52 1.73 3.93
C ASP A 67 6.96 1.37 2.52
N GLU A 68 6.03 0.83 1.71
CA GLU A 68 6.25 0.36 0.34
C GLU A 68 7.50 -0.53 0.17
N PRO A 69 7.67 -1.61 0.97
CA PRO A 69 8.91 -2.39 0.99
C PRO A 69 9.16 -3.17 -0.31
N THR A 70 8.15 -3.36 -1.14
CA THR A 70 8.26 -4.03 -2.45
C THR A 70 8.80 -3.13 -3.55
N ASN A 71 8.84 -1.82 -3.34
CA ASN A 71 9.41 -0.90 -4.30
C ASN A 71 10.90 -1.21 -4.52
N HIS A 72 11.31 -1.20 -5.77
CA HIS A 72 12.69 -1.52 -6.19
C HIS A 72 13.12 -2.98 -5.99
N LEU A 73 12.21 -3.90 -5.60
CA LEU A 73 12.47 -5.34 -5.55
C LEU A 73 11.99 -6.01 -6.85
N ASP A 74 12.75 -6.99 -7.31
CA ASP A 74 12.27 -7.92 -8.33
C ASP A 74 11.36 -9.00 -7.71
N LEU A 75 10.68 -9.76 -8.54
CA LEU A 75 9.69 -10.74 -8.10
C LEU A 75 10.27 -11.81 -7.14
N GLU A 76 11.53 -12.21 -7.36
CA GLU A 76 12.20 -13.21 -6.51
C GLU A 76 12.46 -12.64 -5.12
N SER A 77 12.98 -11.41 -5.05
CA SER A 77 13.22 -10.70 -3.79
C SER A 77 11.91 -10.42 -3.04
N VAL A 78 10.80 -10.10 -3.74
CA VAL A 78 9.48 -9.94 -3.11
C VAL A 78 9.03 -11.25 -2.47
N LYS A 79 9.09 -12.37 -3.19
CA LYS A 79 8.73 -13.70 -2.67
C LYS A 79 9.57 -14.11 -1.46
N TRP A 80 10.87 -13.81 -1.52
CA TRP A 80 11.75 -14.06 -0.39
C TRP A 80 11.35 -13.20 0.82
N LEU A 81 11.09 -11.91 0.62
CA LEU A 81 10.65 -10.99 1.67
C LEU A 81 9.33 -11.45 2.32
N GLU A 82 8.35 -11.89 1.52
CA GLU A 82 7.11 -12.50 2.03
C GLU A 82 7.40 -13.68 2.96
N GLY A 83 8.27 -14.60 2.52
CA GLY A 83 8.68 -15.77 3.33
C GLY A 83 9.37 -15.35 4.63
N PHE A 84 10.27 -14.38 4.56
CA PHE A 84 10.97 -13.85 5.73
C PHE A 84 10.01 -13.22 6.75
N LEU A 85 9.09 -12.36 6.28
CA LEU A 85 8.16 -11.66 7.14
C LEU A 85 7.08 -12.57 7.75
N ARG A 86 6.69 -13.65 7.06
CA ARG A 86 5.80 -14.67 7.66
C ARG A 86 6.42 -15.38 8.85
N GLY A 87 7.75 -15.58 8.83
CA GLY A 87 8.50 -16.16 9.94
C GLY A 87 8.94 -15.15 11.00
N TYR A 88 8.57 -13.89 10.86
CA TYR A 88 9.00 -12.84 11.75
C TYR A 88 8.38 -12.98 13.14
N ALA A 89 9.20 -13.02 14.19
CA ALA A 89 8.72 -13.23 15.55
C ALA A 89 8.04 -11.98 16.17
N GLY A 90 8.37 -10.79 15.67
CA GLY A 90 7.83 -9.52 16.13
C GLY A 90 6.55 -9.10 15.40
N THR A 91 6.08 -7.90 15.70
CA THR A 91 4.96 -7.28 15.01
C THR A 91 5.43 -6.57 13.74
N VAL A 92 4.78 -6.83 12.61
CA VAL A 92 5.06 -6.15 11.34
C VAL A 92 3.87 -5.27 10.96
N ILE A 93 4.13 -4.01 10.70
CA ILE A 93 3.15 -3.06 10.15
C ILE A 93 3.66 -2.63 8.77
N VAL A 94 2.83 -2.85 7.75
CA VAL A 94 3.20 -2.56 6.37
C VAL A 94 2.20 -1.61 5.74
N VAL A 95 2.71 -0.63 5.01
CA VAL A 95 1.96 0.17 4.04
C VAL A 95 2.41 -0.29 2.65
N SER A 96 1.47 -0.72 1.80
CA SER A 96 1.80 -1.15 0.44
C SER A 96 0.63 -0.96 -0.52
N HIS A 97 0.95 -0.76 -1.80
CA HIS A 97 0.00 -0.80 -2.92
C HIS A 97 -0.03 -2.18 -3.60
N ASP A 98 0.89 -3.06 -3.26
CA ASP A 98 0.93 -4.43 -3.79
C ASP A 98 -0.10 -5.32 -3.08
N ARG A 99 -1.22 -5.54 -3.79
CA ARG A 99 -2.35 -6.34 -3.27
C ARG A 99 -1.97 -7.80 -3.04
N ALA A 100 -1.15 -8.38 -3.94
CA ALA A 100 -0.74 -9.77 -3.84
C ALA A 100 0.17 -9.98 -2.63
N PHE A 101 1.12 -9.06 -2.42
CA PHE A 101 1.97 -9.04 -1.24
C PHE A 101 1.16 -8.95 0.05
N MET A 102 0.21 -7.98 0.14
CA MET A 102 -0.64 -7.83 1.31
C MET A 102 -1.52 -9.07 1.55
N ASP A 103 -2.09 -9.63 0.49
CA ASP A 103 -2.99 -10.79 0.61
C ASP A 103 -2.28 -12.05 1.14
N ASN A 104 -1.01 -12.18 0.76
CA ASN A 104 -0.17 -13.29 1.19
C ASN A 104 0.38 -13.13 2.61
N MET A 105 0.53 -11.91 3.11
CA MET A 105 1.34 -11.63 4.29
C MET A 105 0.52 -11.17 5.50
N VAL A 106 -0.54 -10.36 5.31
CA VAL A 106 -1.23 -9.74 6.43
C VAL A 106 -2.39 -10.59 6.96
N ASP A 107 -2.59 -10.57 8.27
CA ASP A 107 -3.73 -11.17 8.97
C ASP A 107 -4.73 -10.14 9.49
N ARG A 108 -4.41 -8.86 9.42
CA ARG A 108 -5.25 -7.72 9.78
C ARG A 108 -4.98 -6.56 8.85
N VAL A 109 -6.03 -5.78 8.59
CA VAL A 109 -5.93 -4.53 7.83
C VAL A 109 -6.46 -3.38 8.69
N ALA A 110 -5.70 -2.31 8.76
CA ALA A 110 -6.09 -1.04 9.39
C ALA A 110 -6.40 -0.03 8.28
N GLU A 111 -7.68 0.31 8.10
CA GLU A 111 -8.12 1.36 7.20
C GLU A 111 -8.19 2.69 7.96
N ILE A 112 -7.52 3.71 7.45
CA ILE A 112 -7.62 5.08 7.97
C ILE A 112 -8.57 5.83 7.05
N ASP A 113 -9.71 6.22 7.60
CA ASP A 113 -10.76 6.94 6.88
C ASP A 113 -11.37 8.03 7.75
N ASN A 114 -11.48 9.26 7.23
CA ASN A 114 -12.03 10.42 7.93
C ASN A 114 -11.47 10.66 9.35
N GLY A 115 -10.18 10.34 9.58
CA GLY A 115 -9.51 10.48 10.89
C GLY A 115 -9.78 9.35 11.87
N GLU A 116 -10.53 8.33 11.47
CA GLU A 116 -10.78 7.13 12.25
C GLU A 116 -9.97 5.94 11.73
N VAL A 117 -9.62 5.02 12.63
CA VAL A 117 -8.94 3.77 12.29
C VAL A 117 -9.91 2.61 12.43
N ASN A 118 -10.21 1.95 11.31
CA ASN A 118 -11.07 0.78 11.26
C ASN A 118 -10.22 -0.47 11.10
N LEU A 119 -10.32 -1.39 12.04
CA LEU A 119 -9.57 -2.65 12.03
C LEU A 119 -10.42 -3.78 11.46
N TYR A 120 -9.88 -4.49 10.47
CA TYR A 120 -10.49 -5.65 9.86
C TYR A 120 -9.60 -6.88 10.09
N LYS A 121 -10.21 -7.98 10.49
CA LYS A 121 -9.52 -9.28 10.63
C LYS A 121 -9.52 -10.02 9.31
N GLY A 122 -8.36 -10.49 8.91
CA GLY A 122 -8.16 -11.24 7.67
C GLY A 122 -7.16 -10.55 6.74
N ASN A 123 -6.93 -11.17 5.59
CA ASN A 123 -6.08 -10.66 4.53
C ASN A 123 -6.76 -9.51 3.75
N TYR A 124 -6.05 -8.95 2.78
CA TYR A 124 -6.52 -7.80 2.01
C TYR A 124 -7.83 -8.11 1.23
N SER A 125 -7.97 -9.30 0.64
CA SER A 125 -9.19 -9.70 -0.07
C SER A 125 -10.39 -9.77 0.87
N LYS A 126 -10.25 -10.30 2.08
CA LYS A 126 -11.32 -10.32 3.09
C LYS A 126 -11.68 -8.92 3.57
N TYR A 127 -10.68 -8.04 3.72
CA TYR A 127 -10.91 -6.65 4.03
C TYR A 127 -11.80 -5.97 2.98
N LEU A 128 -11.53 -6.17 1.67
CA LEU A 128 -12.33 -5.56 0.61
C LEU A 128 -13.80 -5.93 0.71
N VAL A 129 -14.12 -7.21 0.95
CA VAL A 129 -15.49 -7.70 1.13
C VAL A 129 -16.13 -7.07 2.36
N ALA A 130 -15.45 -7.12 3.51
CA ALA A 130 -15.97 -6.57 4.76
C ALA A 130 -16.17 -5.04 4.71
N ARG A 131 -15.31 -4.34 3.98
CA ARG A 131 -15.44 -2.91 3.72
C ARG A 131 -16.69 -2.60 2.90
N GLU A 132 -16.92 -3.35 1.82
CA GLU A 132 -18.10 -3.18 0.98
C GLU A 132 -19.40 -3.43 1.76
N GLU A 133 -19.47 -4.50 2.53
CA GLU A 133 -20.61 -4.79 3.41
C GLU A 133 -20.84 -3.68 4.46
N ARG A 134 -19.74 -3.11 5.00
CA ARG A 134 -19.84 -1.97 5.92
C ARG A 134 -20.41 -0.73 5.23
N LEU A 135 -19.93 -0.42 4.03
CA LEU A 135 -20.41 0.73 3.26
C LEU A 135 -21.90 0.58 2.91
N GLU A 136 -22.34 -0.60 2.51
CA GLU A 136 -23.76 -0.86 2.22
C GLU A 136 -24.63 -0.69 3.48
N ARG A 137 -24.15 -1.15 4.64
CA ARG A 137 -24.87 -0.93 5.92
C ARG A 137 -24.98 0.56 6.24
N ILE A 138 -23.90 1.32 6.11
CA ILE A 138 -23.88 2.77 6.34
C ILE A 138 -24.86 3.48 5.38
N LYS A 139 -24.85 3.13 4.09
CA LYS A 139 -25.78 3.68 3.09
C LYS A 139 -27.25 3.38 3.46
N ALA A 140 -27.54 2.15 3.84
CA ALA A 140 -28.89 1.72 4.24
C ALA A 140 -29.37 2.43 5.52
N GLU A 141 -28.52 2.58 6.52
CA GLU A 141 -28.83 3.29 7.77
C GLU A 141 -29.08 4.77 7.50
N ARG A 142 -28.24 5.40 6.69
CA ARG A 142 -28.43 6.79 6.27
C ARG A 142 -29.74 6.99 5.50
N ALA A 143 -30.08 6.07 4.59
CA ALA A 143 -31.34 6.13 3.83
C ALA A 143 -32.55 6.08 4.77
N LYS A 144 -32.58 5.18 5.76
CA LYS A 144 -33.62 5.11 6.78
C LYS A 144 -33.73 6.40 7.60
N SER A 145 -32.59 6.96 8.02
CA SER A 145 -32.58 8.22 8.77
C SER A 145 -33.10 9.39 7.95
N LEU A 146 -32.77 9.44 6.65
CA LEU A 146 -33.31 10.47 5.74
C LEU A 146 -34.82 10.31 5.50
N GLU A 147 -35.32 9.09 5.40
CA GLU A 147 -36.75 8.80 5.28
C GLU A 147 -37.50 9.22 6.55
N GLU A 148 -36.96 8.94 7.75
CA GLU A 148 -37.52 9.40 9.02
C GLU A 148 -37.56 10.94 9.09
N ILE A 149 -36.46 11.60 8.69
CA ILE A 149 -36.42 13.08 8.59
C ILE A 149 -37.52 13.59 7.67
N ALA A 150 -37.66 13.00 6.47
CA ALA A 150 -38.68 13.42 5.50
C ALA A 150 -40.10 13.27 6.05
N HIS A 151 -40.38 12.14 6.75
CA HIS A 151 -41.70 11.94 7.40
C HIS A 151 -41.97 12.95 8.52
N LEU A 152 -40.97 13.21 9.39
CA LEU A 152 -41.07 14.20 10.44
C LEU A 152 -41.24 15.62 9.88
N GLN A 153 -40.50 15.98 8.82
CA GLN A 153 -40.56 17.26 8.15
C GLN A 153 -41.97 17.52 7.53
N ALA A 154 -42.53 16.53 6.85
CA ALA A 154 -43.86 16.60 6.29
C ALA A 154 -44.93 16.92 7.34
N PHE A 155 -44.79 16.38 8.56
CA PHE A 155 -45.66 16.72 9.68
C PHE A 155 -45.47 18.16 10.15
N VAL A 156 -44.21 18.60 10.31
CA VAL A 156 -43.87 19.98 10.72
C VAL A 156 -44.46 20.96 9.72
N ASP A 157 -44.27 20.77 8.43
CA ASP A 157 -44.73 21.65 7.37
C ASP A 157 -46.27 21.77 7.35
N ARG A 158 -46.97 20.66 7.62
CA ARG A 158 -48.44 20.62 7.66
C ARG A 158 -49.03 21.32 8.89
N PHE A 159 -48.36 21.25 10.04
CA PHE A 159 -48.94 21.62 11.33
C PHE A 159 -48.27 22.79 12.04
N ARG A 160 -47.19 23.36 11.53
CA ARG A 160 -46.40 24.46 12.13
C ARG A 160 -47.27 25.68 12.47
N TYR A 161 -48.24 25.99 11.62
CA TYR A 161 -49.10 27.19 11.79
C TYR A 161 -50.37 26.92 12.63
N LYS A 162 -50.62 25.71 13.10
CA LYS A 162 -51.80 25.39 13.92
C LYS A 162 -51.43 25.46 15.40
N ALA A 163 -52.01 26.44 16.15
CA ALA A 163 -51.72 26.67 17.56
C ALA A 163 -51.89 25.41 18.42
N THR A 164 -52.87 24.56 18.14
CA THR A 164 -53.13 23.29 18.87
C THR A 164 -52.07 22.22 18.66
N LYS A 165 -51.26 22.34 17.61
CA LYS A 165 -50.21 21.37 17.23
C LYS A 165 -48.80 21.93 17.28
N ALA A 166 -48.63 23.23 17.62
CA ALA A 166 -47.34 23.90 17.62
C ALA A 166 -46.30 23.23 18.51
N LYS A 167 -46.67 22.78 19.72
CA LYS A 167 -45.77 22.06 20.63
C LYS A 167 -45.28 20.72 20.03
N GLN A 168 -46.15 19.96 19.38
CA GLN A 168 -45.79 18.72 18.72
C GLN A 168 -44.89 18.97 17.49
N ALA A 169 -45.12 20.06 16.75
CA ALA A 169 -44.23 20.40 15.63
C ALA A 169 -42.83 20.76 16.12
N GLN A 170 -42.69 21.56 17.16
CA GLN A 170 -41.39 21.88 17.78
C GLN A 170 -40.63 20.65 18.29
N GLU A 171 -41.33 19.69 18.91
CA GLU A 171 -40.70 18.46 19.38
C GLU A 171 -40.16 17.64 18.22
N ARG A 172 -40.85 17.57 17.09
CA ARG A 172 -40.41 16.90 15.87
C ARG A 172 -39.26 17.64 15.19
N GLU A 173 -39.22 18.94 15.18
CA GLU A 173 -38.08 19.74 14.71
C GLU A 173 -36.81 19.38 15.50
N ARG A 174 -36.91 19.36 16.84
CA ARG A 174 -35.77 18.95 17.70
C ARG A 174 -35.31 17.50 17.41
N ARG A 175 -36.25 16.61 17.10
CA ARG A 175 -35.91 15.23 16.74
C ARG A 175 -35.18 15.17 15.39
N ILE A 176 -35.59 15.96 14.40
CA ILE A 176 -34.91 16.09 13.12
C ILE A 176 -33.46 16.59 13.33
N GLU A 177 -33.26 17.61 14.17
CA GLU A 177 -31.93 18.12 14.47
C GLU A 177 -31.03 17.04 15.08
N LYS A 178 -31.53 16.30 16.08
CA LYS A 178 -30.79 15.15 16.65
C LYS A 178 -30.43 14.08 15.64
N ILE A 179 -31.34 13.71 14.73
CA ILE A 179 -31.07 12.73 13.68
C ILE A 179 -30.00 13.27 12.72
N LYS A 180 -30.06 14.55 12.37
CA LYS A 180 -29.03 15.18 11.51
C LYS A 180 -27.65 15.19 12.12
N GLU A 181 -27.55 15.43 13.45
CA GLU A 181 -26.26 15.38 14.17
C GLU A 181 -25.64 13.98 14.19
N THR A 182 -26.48 12.94 14.23
CA THR A 182 -26.03 11.54 14.26
C THR A 182 -26.05 10.87 12.91
N LEU A 183 -26.31 11.62 11.82
CA LEU A 183 -26.43 11.05 10.48
C LEU A 183 -25.11 10.43 10.04
N PRO A 184 -25.08 9.13 9.67
CA PRO A 184 -23.86 8.48 9.24
C PRO A 184 -23.20 9.21 8.07
N VAL A 185 -21.90 9.44 8.17
CA VAL A 185 -21.09 10.01 7.10
C VAL A 185 -20.72 8.90 6.13
N ILE A 186 -21.13 9.04 4.87
CA ILE A 186 -20.67 8.12 3.82
C ILE A 186 -19.28 8.56 3.41
N PRO A 187 -18.27 7.67 3.49
CA PRO A 187 -16.95 7.97 2.95
C PRO A 187 -17.05 8.40 1.48
N GLU A 188 -16.31 9.45 1.13
CA GLU A 188 -16.29 9.91 -0.27
C GLU A 188 -15.72 8.80 -1.16
N GLU A 189 -16.53 8.30 -2.09
CA GLU A 189 -16.02 7.45 -3.16
C GLU A 189 -15.03 8.27 -4.00
N LYS A 190 -13.78 7.80 -4.05
CA LYS A 190 -12.78 8.43 -4.92
C LYS A 190 -13.34 8.45 -6.33
N LYS A 191 -13.64 9.65 -6.85
CA LYS A 191 -14.12 9.82 -8.22
C LYS A 191 -13.12 9.19 -9.17
N THR A 192 -13.55 8.18 -9.89
CA THR A 192 -12.76 7.62 -10.99
C THR A 192 -12.63 8.68 -12.06
N VAL A 193 -11.39 9.06 -12.36
CA VAL A 193 -11.12 9.98 -13.47
C VAL A 193 -11.30 9.18 -14.76
N HIS A 194 -12.39 9.45 -15.48
CA HIS A 194 -12.57 8.96 -16.84
C HIS A 194 -11.87 9.92 -17.79
N PHE A 195 -10.82 9.47 -18.42
CA PHE A 195 -10.20 10.21 -19.51
C PHE A 195 -10.15 9.34 -20.76
N ASN A 196 -10.42 9.94 -21.90
CA ASN A 196 -10.26 9.30 -23.18
C ASN A 196 -9.03 9.90 -23.83
N PHE A 197 -8.10 9.05 -24.26
CA PHE A 197 -7.02 9.49 -25.12
C PHE A 197 -7.59 9.91 -26.47
N VAL A 198 -7.32 11.16 -26.86
CA VAL A 198 -7.60 11.59 -28.23
C VAL A 198 -6.81 10.67 -29.15
N GLN A 199 -7.53 9.98 -30.04
CA GLN A 199 -6.88 9.09 -31.02
C GLN A 199 -5.96 9.93 -31.91
N PRO A 200 -4.65 9.68 -31.90
CA PRO A 200 -3.74 10.40 -32.77
C PRO A 200 -4.06 10.10 -34.25
N PRO A 201 -3.74 11.01 -35.16
CA PRO A 201 -3.91 10.75 -36.58
C PRO A 201 -3.16 9.47 -36.97
N ARG A 202 -3.70 8.74 -37.94
CA ARG A 202 -3.14 7.45 -38.37
C ARG A 202 -1.70 7.66 -38.88
N THR A 203 -0.73 7.07 -38.18
CA THR A 203 0.69 7.03 -38.59
C THR A 203 0.89 6.01 -39.70
N GLY A 204 1.99 6.08 -40.47
CA GLY A 204 2.41 5.04 -41.39
C GLY A 204 2.56 3.66 -40.73
N ASP A 205 2.69 2.59 -41.50
CA ASP A 205 2.88 1.24 -40.95
C ASP A 205 4.24 1.11 -40.27
N GLU A 206 5.27 1.77 -40.78
CA GLU A 206 6.57 1.92 -40.16
C GLU A 206 6.55 3.16 -39.23
N VAL A 207 6.75 2.94 -37.95
CA VAL A 207 6.65 3.98 -36.92
C VAL A 207 8.05 4.53 -36.59
N VAL A 208 9.04 3.66 -36.45
CA VAL A 208 10.43 4.02 -36.14
C VAL A 208 11.36 3.11 -36.95
N ARG A 209 12.38 3.71 -37.55
CA ARG A 209 13.51 2.99 -38.15
C ARG A 209 14.82 3.57 -37.59
N ALA A 210 15.62 2.74 -36.97
CA ALA A 210 16.97 3.08 -36.55
C ALA A 210 17.98 2.26 -37.36
N ARG A 211 19.05 2.92 -37.82
CA ARG A 211 20.15 2.28 -38.54
C ARG A 211 21.48 2.70 -37.92
N GLY A 212 22.36 1.73 -37.67
CA GLY A 212 23.68 1.99 -37.13
C GLY A 212 23.64 2.69 -35.75
N LEU A 213 22.62 2.42 -34.91
CA LEU A 213 22.45 3.09 -33.62
C LEU A 213 23.61 2.75 -32.70
N VAL A 214 24.34 3.79 -32.26
CA VAL A 214 25.45 3.68 -31.32
C VAL A 214 25.14 4.52 -30.08
N LYS A 215 25.29 3.92 -28.88
CA LYS A 215 25.21 4.64 -27.62
C LYS A 215 26.33 4.25 -26.70
N ARG A 216 27.08 5.24 -26.22
CA ARG A 216 28.20 5.07 -25.31
C ARG A 216 28.05 5.99 -24.08
N TYR A 217 28.54 5.53 -22.95
CA TYR A 217 28.70 6.32 -21.72
C TYR A 217 30.17 6.22 -21.27
N GLY A 218 30.98 7.23 -21.56
CA GLY A 218 32.42 7.13 -21.41
C GLY A 218 32.96 5.96 -22.24
N ASP A 219 33.71 5.06 -21.62
CA ASP A 219 34.28 3.88 -22.25
C ASP A 219 33.30 2.70 -22.37
N HIS A 220 32.12 2.80 -21.76
CA HIS A 220 31.10 1.74 -21.79
C HIS A 220 30.18 1.91 -23.00
N THR A 221 30.24 0.95 -23.93
CA THR A 221 29.35 0.89 -25.11
C THR A 221 28.11 0.07 -24.77
N VAL A 222 26.93 0.68 -24.91
CA VAL A 222 25.62 0.03 -24.69
C VAL A 222 25.08 -0.56 -25.98
N TYR A 223 25.12 0.22 -27.07
CA TYR A 223 24.78 -0.22 -28.41
C TYR A 223 25.91 0.09 -29.38
N ASP A 224 26.21 -0.81 -30.28
CA ASP A 224 27.26 -0.65 -31.30
C ASP A 224 26.74 -1.08 -32.67
N GLY A 225 26.19 -0.08 -33.38
CA GLY A 225 25.75 -0.27 -34.76
C GLY A 225 24.51 -1.14 -34.95
N ILE A 226 23.54 -1.07 -34.03
CA ILE A 226 22.29 -1.86 -34.17
C ILE A 226 21.31 -1.22 -35.15
N ASP A 227 20.64 -2.08 -35.93
CA ASP A 227 19.55 -1.70 -36.81
C ASP A 227 18.26 -2.30 -36.28
N PHE A 228 17.18 -1.50 -36.19
CA PHE A 228 15.84 -2.03 -35.90
C PHE A 228 14.76 -1.20 -36.56
N THR A 229 13.62 -1.83 -36.84
CA THR A 229 12.42 -1.18 -37.34
C THR A 229 11.24 -1.58 -36.47
N MET A 230 10.42 -0.62 -36.09
CA MET A 230 9.17 -0.83 -35.37
C MET A 230 8.00 -0.52 -36.27
N TYR A 231 7.07 -1.45 -36.35
CA TYR A 231 5.82 -1.30 -37.09
C TYR A 231 4.66 -1.00 -36.14
N ARG A 232 3.59 -0.47 -36.71
CA ARG A 232 2.37 -0.25 -35.95
C ARG A 232 1.81 -1.58 -35.43
N GLY A 233 1.57 -1.67 -34.11
CA GLY A 233 1.05 -2.86 -33.47
C GLY A 233 2.11 -3.76 -32.85
N ASP A 234 3.41 -3.49 -33.10
CA ASP A 234 4.49 -4.16 -32.37
C ASP A 234 4.37 -3.86 -30.87
N LYS A 235 4.57 -4.90 -30.04
CA LYS A 235 4.52 -4.83 -28.57
C LYS A 235 5.83 -5.28 -27.99
#